data_9729a9b50ffe2dccf40646813d2618a0
#
_entry.id   9729a9b50ffe2dccf40646813d2618a0
#
_cell.length_a   1.000
_cell.length_b   1.000
_cell.length_c   1.000
_cell.angle_alpha   90.00
_cell.angle_beta   90.00
_cell.angle_gamma   90.00
#
_symmetry.space_group_name_H-M   'P 1'
#
loop_
_entity.id
_entity.type
_entity.pdbx_description
1 polymer ?
#
loop_
_entity_poly.entity_id
_entity_poly.type
_entity_poly.pdbx_seq_one_letter_code
_entity_poly.pdbx_strand_id
1 'polypeptide(L)'
;MKRIKFLVVFILLGVMITIMACSRKKKINTSTKPNVIIILSDDAGYADFGAYGGREIPTPHIDSLIDAGVKFTNAYVSASVCAPSRAGLLTGRYQQRFGFENNMSGNPAKGFTEVDMGLDPKETTFADEMKGNGYRTLAIGKWHLGEEEKHFPLNRGFDEFYGFLGGHRNFFQIKGKVSKEQVIYDNRSIIPENRITYLTDMWTDKAVSFMKQKSDKPFFIYLAYNAVHTPVDAKKEYWDKFSFITDSGRRSYAALMASLDDNIGRLRRTLKENNYDDNTLILFLNDNGGATTNFSDNGPLRGMKGSKWEGGIKVAMGMIWKNNLPVSATYNYPVSSLDLLSTTLAAINGKQVGKNQLDGKNLLPYIKGKIKTAPHETLFWRRGVSAAVREGDWKLIRVAENPILLFNLSKDESEARNLAKENPEIVKRLLLKLKDWEKGLSKPHWSSSYGPENMILKHRMETLGRDMERMYP
;
A
#
# COMPACT_ATOMS: atom_id res chain seq x y z
N MET A 1 47.91 53.20 -27.47
CA MET A 1 46.58 53.22 -26.90
C MET A 1 45.49 52.54 -27.75
N LYS A 2 45.44 52.58 -29.06
CA LYS A 2 44.41 51.91 -29.88
C LYS A 2 44.50 50.39 -29.87
N ARG A 3 45.72 49.75 -29.81
CA ARG A 3 45.89 48.27 -29.82
C ARG A 3 45.45 47.58 -28.49
N ILE A 4 45.55 48.26 -27.36
CA ILE A 4 45.15 47.76 -26.05
C ILE A 4 43.61 47.72 -25.91
N LYS A 5 42.90 48.69 -26.48
CA LYS A 5 41.45 48.73 -26.48
C LYS A 5 40.82 47.58 -27.28
N PHE A 6 41.46 47.17 -28.41
CA PHE A 6 41.00 46.04 -29.20
C PHE A 6 41.16 44.69 -28.48
N LEU A 7 42.27 44.52 -27.76
CA LEU A 7 42.55 43.25 -27.02
C LEU A 7 41.56 43.06 -25.87
N VAL A 8 41.20 44.14 -25.14
CA VAL A 8 40.22 44.07 -24.03
C VAL A 8 38.81 43.77 -24.52
N VAL A 9 38.41 44.28 -25.69
CA VAL A 9 37.10 44.00 -26.29
C VAL A 9 37.00 42.53 -26.72
N PHE A 10 38.08 41.94 -27.29
CA PHE A 10 38.09 40.52 -27.66
C PHE A 10 38.08 39.61 -26.45
N ILE A 11 38.74 39.95 -25.34
CA ILE A 11 38.72 39.18 -24.08
C ILE A 11 37.34 39.26 -23.44
N LEU A 12 36.69 40.41 -23.42
CA LEU A 12 35.32 40.55 -22.90
C LEU A 12 34.28 39.83 -23.74
N LEU A 13 34.41 39.80 -25.09
CA LEU A 13 33.55 39.01 -25.96
C LEU A 13 33.79 37.49 -25.77
N GLY A 14 35.04 37.08 -25.60
CA GLY A 14 35.38 35.66 -25.32
C GLY A 14 34.80 35.16 -23.99
N VAL A 15 34.83 35.97 -22.93
CA VAL A 15 34.26 35.66 -21.61
C VAL A 15 32.72 35.68 -21.67
N MET A 16 32.10 36.56 -22.46
CA MET A 16 30.64 36.56 -22.66
C MET A 16 30.15 35.35 -23.41
N ILE A 17 30.89 34.88 -24.42
CA ILE A 17 30.55 33.63 -25.17
C ILE A 17 30.73 32.38 -24.30
N THR A 18 31.74 32.33 -23.43
CA THR A 18 31.93 31.20 -22.48
C THR A 18 30.87 31.20 -21.39
N ILE A 19 30.39 32.33 -20.90
CA ILE A 19 29.29 32.40 -19.93
C ILE A 19 27.96 32.02 -20.58
N MET A 20 27.71 32.39 -21.85
CA MET A 20 26.52 31.91 -22.60
C MET A 20 26.58 30.42 -22.93
N ALA A 21 27.74 29.81 -23.13
CA ALA A 21 27.88 28.39 -23.38
C ALA A 21 27.66 27.53 -22.11
N CYS A 22 27.97 28.06 -20.92
CA CYS A 22 27.72 27.38 -19.65
C CYS A 22 26.24 27.43 -19.18
N SER A 23 25.42 28.28 -19.82
CA SER A 23 23.99 28.49 -19.51
C SER A 23 23.05 27.61 -20.35
N ARG A 24 23.55 26.66 -21.10
CA ARG A 24 22.69 25.60 -21.66
C ARG A 24 22.20 24.73 -20.49
N LYS A 25 21.15 25.20 -19.79
CA LYS A 25 20.25 24.31 -19.03
C LYS A 25 19.92 23.17 -19.98
N LYS A 26 20.48 21.98 -19.69
CA LYS A 26 20.06 20.72 -20.33
C LYS A 26 18.53 20.75 -20.31
N LYS A 27 17.89 20.90 -21.46
CA LYS A 27 16.46 20.67 -21.60
C LYS A 27 16.29 19.22 -21.15
N ILE A 28 15.91 19.05 -19.89
CA ILE A 28 15.41 17.78 -19.39
C ILE A 28 14.22 17.54 -20.31
N ASN A 29 14.33 16.49 -21.11
CA ASN A 29 13.21 16.01 -21.91
C ASN A 29 12.21 15.42 -20.93
N THR A 30 11.46 16.32 -20.27
CA THR A 30 10.43 15.94 -19.33
C THR A 30 9.28 15.43 -20.16
N SER A 31 9.15 14.12 -20.27
CA SER A 31 7.82 13.56 -20.38
C SER A 31 6.96 14.36 -19.41
N THR A 32 5.92 15.00 -19.88
CA THR A 32 5.03 15.83 -19.05
C THR A 32 4.34 14.99 -17.96
N LYS A 33 4.35 13.65 -18.10
CA LYS A 33 3.78 12.69 -17.16
C LYS A 33 4.82 12.20 -16.14
N PRO A 34 4.52 12.20 -14.84
CA PRO A 34 5.43 11.66 -13.81
C PRO A 34 5.58 10.15 -13.91
N ASN A 35 6.71 9.60 -13.48
CA ASN A 35 6.77 8.20 -13.10
C ASN A 35 5.90 7.95 -11.86
N VAL A 36 5.44 6.72 -11.68
CA VAL A 36 4.59 6.34 -10.54
C VAL A 36 5.13 5.08 -9.88
N ILE A 37 5.28 5.12 -8.57
CA ILE A 37 5.67 3.96 -7.76
C ILE A 37 4.68 3.79 -6.62
N ILE A 38 4.07 2.62 -6.51
CA ILE A 38 3.39 2.17 -5.29
C ILE A 38 4.38 1.32 -4.51
N ILE A 39 4.68 1.70 -3.27
CA ILE A 39 5.46 0.91 -2.32
C ILE A 39 4.49 0.37 -1.29
N LEU A 40 4.30 -0.93 -1.28
CA LEU A 40 3.36 -1.61 -0.38
C LEU A 40 4.14 -2.50 0.58
N SER A 41 4.00 -2.27 1.88
CA SER A 41 4.46 -3.20 2.94
C SER A 41 3.34 -4.16 3.31
N ASP A 42 3.66 -5.27 3.94
CA ASP A 42 2.77 -6.39 4.25
C ASP A 42 2.71 -6.62 5.76
N ASP A 43 1.53 -6.48 6.36
CA ASP A 43 1.27 -6.72 7.79
C ASP A 43 2.08 -5.84 8.77
N ALA A 44 2.56 -4.66 8.38
CA ALA A 44 3.25 -3.78 9.30
C ALA A 44 2.28 -3.10 10.28
N GLY A 45 2.68 -2.94 11.54
CA GLY A 45 1.89 -2.22 12.52
C GLY A 45 1.93 -0.71 12.31
N TYR A 46 0.85 -0.03 12.68
CA TYR A 46 0.76 1.43 12.56
C TYR A 46 1.85 2.14 13.37
N ALA A 47 2.15 1.64 14.58
CA ALA A 47 3.16 2.20 15.48
C ALA A 47 4.58 1.66 15.22
N ASP A 48 4.79 0.86 14.18
CA ASP A 48 6.12 0.36 13.83
C ASP A 48 6.90 1.33 12.91
N PHE A 49 6.28 2.43 12.48
CA PHE A 49 6.92 3.48 11.70
C PHE A 49 7.18 4.72 12.55
N GLY A 50 8.40 5.26 12.52
CA GLY A 50 8.78 6.47 13.25
C GLY A 50 7.90 7.66 12.90
N ALA A 51 7.54 7.85 11.62
CA ALA A 51 6.62 8.89 11.14
C ALA A 51 5.23 8.81 11.79
N TYR A 52 4.83 7.66 12.34
CA TYR A 52 3.55 7.42 13.01
C TYR A 52 3.67 7.20 14.52
N GLY A 53 4.81 7.56 15.10
CA GLY A 53 5.05 7.53 16.54
C GLY A 53 5.78 6.30 17.06
N GLY A 54 6.22 5.40 16.17
CA GLY A 54 7.11 4.29 16.50
C GLY A 54 8.43 4.77 17.09
N ARG A 55 8.90 4.12 18.17
CA ARG A 55 10.14 4.50 18.85
C ARG A 55 11.13 3.35 19.01
N GLU A 56 10.65 2.12 18.97
CA GLU A 56 11.45 0.93 19.20
C GLU A 56 12.27 0.53 17.98
N ILE A 57 11.67 0.67 16.79
CA ILE A 57 12.29 0.28 15.52
C ILE A 57 12.54 1.54 14.69
N PRO A 58 13.79 1.95 14.49
CA PRO A 58 14.10 3.09 13.63
C PRO A 58 13.77 2.80 12.16
N THR A 59 13.03 3.72 11.53
CA THR A 59 12.67 3.66 10.10
C THR A 59 13.04 4.96 9.36
N PRO A 60 14.32 5.40 9.43
CA PRO A 60 14.72 6.74 9.01
C PRO A 60 14.50 7.01 7.51
N HIS A 61 14.61 6.00 6.66
CA HIS A 61 14.39 6.16 5.22
C HIS A 61 12.91 6.27 4.86
N ILE A 62 12.05 5.46 5.49
CA ILE A 62 10.59 5.54 5.35
C ILE A 62 10.08 6.85 5.94
N ASP A 63 10.55 7.23 7.13
CA ASP A 63 10.16 8.47 7.79
C ASP A 63 10.54 9.69 6.93
N SER A 64 11.78 9.74 6.44
CA SER A 64 12.24 10.78 5.53
C SER A 64 11.52 10.76 4.18
N LEU A 65 11.07 9.59 3.69
CA LEU A 65 10.24 9.50 2.49
C LEU A 65 8.90 10.17 2.73
N ILE A 66 8.21 9.83 3.83
CA ILE A 66 6.90 10.38 4.19
C ILE A 66 7.01 11.88 4.46
N ASP A 67 8.06 12.32 5.14
CA ASP A 67 8.30 13.75 5.43
C ASP A 67 8.60 14.57 4.16
N ALA A 68 9.12 13.94 3.11
CA ALA A 68 9.30 14.61 1.81
C ALA A 68 7.98 14.91 1.06
N GLY A 69 6.83 14.61 1.63
CA GLY A 69 5.52 14.80 1.03
C GLY A 69 4.40 15.02 2.04
N VAL A 70 3.31 14.30 1.87
CA VAL A 70 2.09 14.38 2.68
C VAL A 70 1.91 13.10 3.46
N LYS A 71 1.88 13.22 4.78
CA LYS A 71 1.51 12.18 5.72
C LYS A 71 -0.01 12.18 5.94
N PHE A 72 -0.65 11.01 5.81
CA PHE A 72 -2.07 10.84 6.09
C PHE A 72 -2.26 10.20 7.46
N THR A 73 -2.87 10.92 8.40
CA THR A 73 -3.11 10.42 9.77
C THR A 73 -4.36 9.57 9.88
N ASN A 74 -5.26 9.68 8.91
CA ASN A 74 -6.51 8.93 8.82
C ASN A 74 -6.63 8.22 7.47
N ALA A 75 -5.63 7.39 7.13
CA ALA A 75 -5.63 6.57 5.92
C ALA A 75 -6.16 5.16 6.20
N TYR A 76 -7.06 4.70 5.34
CA TYR A 76 -7.74 3.42 5.48
C TYR A 76 -7.54 2.55 4.24
N VAL A 77 -7.32 1.27 4.49
CA VAL A 77 -7.44 0.25 3.45
C VAL A 77 -8.89 -0.22 3.32
N SER A 78 -9.28 -0.75 2.15
CA SER A 78 -10.67 -1.18 1.89
C SER A 78 -11.01 -2.54 2.51
N ALA A 79 -10.00 -3.28 2.98
CA ALA A 79 -10.17 -4.54 3.69
C ALA A 79 -9.09 -4.73 4.75
N SER A 80 -9.40 -5.48 5.80
CA SER A 80 -8.50 -5.76 6.93
C SER A 80 -7.59 -6.98 6.71
N VAL A 81 -7.53 -7.53 5.48
CA VAL A 81 -6.65 -8.66 5.09
C VAL A 81 -6.09 -8.47 3.69
N CYS A 82 -4.94 -9.09 3.41
CA CYS A 82 -4.07 -8.81 2.27
C CYS A 82 -4.78 -8.85 0.90
N ALA A 83 -5.28 -10.02 0.45
CA ALA A 83 -5.76 -10.17 -0.91
C ALA A 83 -6.92 -9.22 -1.25
N PRO A 84 -8.02 -9.13 -0.47
CA PRO A 84 -9.08 -8.17 -0.79
C PRO A 84 -8.63 -6.70 -0.69
N SER A 85 -7.71 -6.35 0.21
CA SER A 85 -7.15 -5.00 0.25
C SER A 85 -6.37 -4.66 -1.01
N ARG A 86 -5.53 -5.58 -1.48
CA ARG A 86 -4.78 -5.43 -2.75
C ARG A 86 -5.71 -5.37 -3.96
N ALA A 87 -6.81 -6.15 -3.97
CA ALA A 87 -7.83 -6.08 -5.00
C ALA A 87 -8.50 -4.70 -5.04
N GLY A 88 -8.88 -4.15 -3.88
CA GLY A 88 -9.42 -2.80 -3.77
C GLY A 88 -8.44 -1.74 -4.26
N LEU A 89 -7.19 -1.77 -3.77
CA LEU A 89 -6.13 -0.83 -4.15
C LEU A 89 -5.92 -0.81 -5.68
N LEU A 90 -5.78 -2.00 -6.30
CA LEU A 90 -5.48 -2.10 -7.72
C LEU A 90 -6.66 -1.81 -8.63
N THR A 91 -7.90 -1.87 -8.14
CA THR A 91 -9.10 -1.54 -8.93
C THR A 91 -9.66 -0.16 -8.64
N GLY A 92 -9.26 0.49 -7.54
CA GLY A 92 -9.85 1.75 -7.07
C GLY A 92 -11.33 1.62 -6.68
N ARG A 93 -11.79 0.37 -6.41
CA ARG A 93 -13.18 0.02 -6.11
C ARG A 93 -13.28 -0.84 -4.87
N TYR A 94 -14.38 -0.73 -4.15
CA TYR A 94 -14.68 -1.68 -3.09
C TYR A 94 -14.73 -3.10 -3.66
N GLN A 95 -13.82 -3.95 -3.24
CA GLN A 95 -13.67 -5.32 -3.74
C GLN A 95 -14.89 -6.22 -3.45
N GLN A 96 -15.75 -5.82 -2.52
CA GLN A 96 -17.05 -6.46 -2.27
C GLN A 96 -18.02 -6.31 -3.45
N ARG A 97 -17.84 -5.31 -4.33
CA ARG A 97 -18.66 -5.14 -5.52
C ARG A 97 -18.50 -6.27 -6.53
N PHE A 98 -17.36 -6.93 -6.51
CA PHE A 98 -17.05 -8.08 -7.37
C PHE A 98 -16.72 -9.36 -6.58
N GLY A 99 -17.26 -9.48 -5.36
CA GLY A 99 -17.24 -10.70 -4.56
C GLY A 99 -15.90 -11.11 -3.95
N PHE A 100 -14.88 -10.23 -3.96
CA PHE A 100 -13.54 -10.51 -3.43
C PHE A 100 -13.43 -10.09 -1.95
N GLU A 101 -14.02 -10.85 -1.03
CA GLU A 101 -14.04 -10.48 0.40
C GLU A 101 -13.01 -11.20 1.27
N ASN A 102 -12.47 -12.33 0.83
CA ASN A 102 -11.57 -13.18 1.60
C ASN A 102 -10.25 -13.44 0.87
N ASN A 103 -9.22 -13.85 1.61
CA ASN A 103 -8.04 -14.47 1.01
C ASN A 103 -8.45 -15.74 0.29
N MET A 104 -7.72 -16.14 -0.74
CA MET A 104 -8.03 -17.29 -1.59
C MET A 104 -7.58 -18.61 -0.95
N SER A 105 -8.09 -18.90 0.23
CA SER A 105 -7.70 -20.06 1.05
C SER A 105 -8.90 -20.88 1.55
N GLY A 106 -10.10 -20.51 1.16
CA GLY A 106 -11.34 -21.17 1.49
C GLY A 106 -11.92 -21.95 0.31
N ASN A 107 -13.17 -22.38 0.43
CA ASN A 107 -13.87 -23.09 -0.63
C ASN A 107 -14.61 -22.13 -1.56
N PRO A 108 -14.64 -22.39 -2.87
CA PRO A 108 -15.47 -21.66 -3.81
C PRO A 108 -16.94 -21.68 -3.41
N ALA A 109 -17.64 -20.57 -3.62
CA ALA A 109 -19.08 -20.49 -3.44
C ALA A 109 -19.80 -21.24 -4.57
N LYS A 110 -21.11 -21.55 -4.39
CA LYS A 110 -21.91 -22.19 -5.43
C LYS A 110 -21.88 -21.38 -6.74
N GLY A 111 -21.50 -22.02 -7.83
CA GLY A 111 -21.34 -21.41 -9.15
C GLY A 111 -19.93 -20.93 -9.47
N PHE A 112 -18.98 -21.11 -8.56
CA PHE A 112 -17.55 -20.83 -8.73
C PHE A 112 -16.72 -22.09 -8.53
N THR A 113 -15.49 -22.08 -9.02
CA THR A 113 -14.51 -23.14 -8.88
C THR A 113 -13.18 -22.56 -8.34
N GLU A 114 -12.23 -23.41 -7.99
CA GLU A 114 -10.91 -22.95 -7.54
C GLU A 114 -10.20 -22.06 -8.56
N VAL A 115 -10.42 -22.34 -9.87
CA VAL A 115 -9.83 -21.52 -10.94
C VAL A 115 -10.42 -20.09 -11.02
N ASP A 116 -11.55 -19.84 -10.37
CA ASP A 116 -12.18 -18.51 -10.31
C ASP A 116 -11.71 -17.68 -9.10
N MET A 117 -10.94 -18.31 -8.18
CA MET A 117 -10.43 -17.62 -7.00
C MET A 117 -9.29 -16.67 -7.40
N GLY A 118 -9.63 -15.43 -7.58
CA GLY A 118 -8.69 -14.36 -7.97
C GLY A 118 -9.40 -13.09 -8.39
N LEU A 119 -8.63 -12.11 -8.84
CA LEU A 119 -9.17 -10.83 -9.29
C LEU A 119 -9.92 -11.03 -10.61
N ASP A 120 -11.23 -10.77 -10.59
CA ASP A 120 -12.11 -10.94 -11.76
C ASP A 120 -11.49 -10.25 -13.00
N PRO A 121 -11.26 -10.96 -14.11
CA PRO A 121 -10.74 -10.38 -15.36
C PRO A 121 -11.55 -9.20 -15.91
N LYS A 122 -12.82 -9.05 -15.51
CA LYS A 122 -13.66 -7.91 -15.88
C LYS A 122 -13.30 -6.62 -15.14
N GLU A 123 -12.58 -6.71 -14.04
CA GLU A 123 -12.12 -5.53 -13.32
C GLU A 123 -10.86 -4.97 -13.98
N THR A 124 -10.87 -3.69 -14.29
CA THR A 124 -9.70 -2.96 -14.80
C THR A 124 -8.78 -2.65 -13.64
N THR A 125 -7.49 -2.96 -13.80
CA THR A 125 -6.49 -2.73 -12.76
C THR A 125 -5.81 -1.37 -12.91
N PHE A 126 -5.14 -0.94 -11.85
CA PHE A 126 -4.24 0.21 -11.88
C PHE A 126 -3.20 0.10 -13.01
N ALA A 127 -2.67 -1.11 -13.25
CA ALA A 127 -1.71 -1.35 -14.32
C ALA A 127 -2.34 -1.23 -15.72
N ASP A 128 -3.58 -1.72 -15.90
CA ASP A 128 -4.32 -1.53 -17.16
C ASP A 128 -4.52 -0.04 -17.45
N GLU A 129 -4.90 0.75 -16.42
CA GLU A 129 -5.05 2.20 -16.54
C GLU A 129 -3.73 2.88 -16.89
N MET A 130 -2.63 2.52 -16.23
CA MET A 130 -1.33 3.11 -16.50
C MET A 130 -0.81 2.73 -17.89
N LYS A 131 -0.94 1.46 -18.30
CA LYS A 131 -0.58 0.97 -19.63
C LYS A 131 -1.37 1.69 -20.73
N GLY A 132 -2.69 1.83 -20.54
CA GLY A 132 -3.56 2.57 -21.47
C GLY A 132 -3.23 4.07 -21.57
N ASN A 133 -2.57 4.62 -20.56
CA ASN A 133 -2.05 5.99 -20.55
C ASN A 133 -0.58 6.11 -21.02
N GLY A 134 0.00 5.04 -21.58
CA GLY A 134 1.30 5.04 -22.23
C GLY A 134 2.51 4.74 -21.32
N TYR A 135 2.27 4.17 -20.14
CA TYR A 135 3.33 3.74 -19.23
C TYR A 135 3.86 2.35 -19.60
N ARG A 136 5.14 2.10 -19.30
CA ARG A 136 5.63 0.74 -19.10
C ARG A 136 5.39 0.33 -17.65
N THR A 137 4.96 -0.91 -17.43
CA THR A 137 4.39 -1.35 -16.15
C THR A 137 5.10 -2.58 -15.61
N LEU A 138 5.44 -2.57 -14.31
CA LEU A 138 6.11 -3.68 -13.64
C LEU A 138 5.46 -3.99 -12.30
N ALA A 139 5.11 -5.27 -12.08
CA ALA A 139 4.76 -5.78 -10.76
C ALA A 139 5.96 -6.50 -10.14
N ILE A 140 6.23 -6.21 -8.85
CA ILE A 140 7.32 -6.84 -8.10
C ILE A 140 6.80 -7.35 -6.76
N GLY A 141 7.22 -8.56 -6.37
CA GLY A 141 7.01 -9.15 -5.05
C GLY A 141 5.72 -9.94 -4.94
N LYS A 142 4.96 -9.74 -3.88
CA LYS A 142 3.74 -10.49 -3.57
C LYS A 142 2.56 -10.03 -4.42
N TRP A 143 1.97 -10.97 -5.17
CA TRP A 143 0.77 -10.71 -5.97
C TRP A 143 -0.51 -10.90 -5.15
N HIS A 144 -0.80 -12.11 -4.73
CA HIS A 144 -1.93 -12.52 -3.89
C HIS A 144 -3.32 -12.16 -4.47
N LEU A 145 -3.47 -12.24 -5.81
CA LEU A 145 -4.73 -11.93 -6.51
C LEU A 145 -5.15 -13.02 -7.51
N GLY A 146 -4.72 -14.26 -7.26
CA GLY A 146 -5.02 -15.45 -8.04
C GLY A 146 -3.80 -16.04 -8.72
N GLU A 147 -3.82 -17.36 -8.91
CA GLU A 147 -2.69 -18.17 -9.38
C GLU A 147 -2.89 -18.68 -10.79
N GLU A 148 -4.14 -18.64 -11.29
CA GLU A 148 -4.48 -19.11 -12.62
C GLU A 148 -4.08 -18.08 -13.70
N GLU A 149 -3.90 -18.55 -14.92
CA GLU A 149 -3.43 -17.75 -16.06
C GLU A 149 -4.20 -16.45 -16.24
N LYS A 150 -5.53 -16.48 -16.10
CA LYS A 150 -6.40 -15.29 -16.24
C LYS A 150 -6.16 -14.24 -15.15
N HIS A 151 -5.55 -14.63 -14.02
CA HIS A 151 -5.23 -13.75 -12.89
C HIS A 151 -3.76 -13.37 -12.84
N PHE A 152 -2.91 -13.97 -13.70
CA PHE A 152 -1.47 -13.76 -13.72
C PHE A 152 -1.16 -12.28 -14.01
N PRO A 153 -0.18 -11.64 -13.35
CA PRO A 153 0.08 -10.19 -13.48
C PRO A 153 0.24 -9.70 -14.91
N LEU A 154 0.88 -10.47 -15.80
CA LEU A 154 1.05 -10.10 -17.22
C LEU A 154 -0.28 -10.03 -17.99
N ASN A 155 -1.33 -10.68 -17.51
CA ASN A 155 -2.69 -10.61 -18.06
C ASN A 155 -3.55 -9.57 -17.34
N ARG A 156 -2.95 -8.82 -16.40
CA ARG A 156 -3.60 -7.82 -15.56
C ARG A 156 -2.93 -6.46 -15.71
N GLY A 157 -2.50 -6.12 -16.92
CA GLY A 157 -1.98 -4.81 -17.30
C GLY A 157 -0.48 -4.61 -17.09
N PHE A 158 0.24 -5.54 -16.47
CA PHE A 158 1.69 -5.44 -16.31
C PHE A 158 2.44 -5.95 -17.55
N ASP A 159 3.48 -5.21 -17.96
CA ASP A 159 4.40 -5.63 -19.04
C ASP A 159 5.45 -6.62 -18.52
N GLU A 160 5.88 -6.44 -17.25
CA GLU A 160 6.82 -7.32 -16.57
C GLU A 160 6.30 -7.71 -15.18
N PHE A 161 6.67 -8.91 -14.74
CA PHE A 161 6.41 -9.43 -13.40
C PHE A 161 7.63 -10.11 -12.81
N TYR A 162 7.99 -9.76 -11.58
CA TYR A 162 9.07 -10.40 -10.83
C TYR A 162 8.62 -10.66 -9.38
N GLY A 163 8.18 -11.87 -9.05
CA GLY A 163 7.58 -12.13 -7.75
C GLY A 163 6.95 -13.50 -7.62
N PHE A 164 6.07 -13.66 -6.64
CA PHE A 164 5.32 -14.88 -6.37
C PHE A 164 3.81 -14.60 -6.30
N LEU A 165 3.01 -15.65 -6.58
CA LEU A 165 1.56 -15.48 -6.75
C LEU A 165 0.77 -15.60 -5.45
N GLY A 166 1.28 -16.31 -4.46
CA GLY A 166 0.58 -16.63 -3.21
C GLY A 166 0.59 -15.54 -2.15
N GLY A 167 0.08 -15.90 -0.98
CA GLY A 167 -0.10 -14.99 0.14
C GLY A 167 1.10 -14.84 1.06
N HIS A 168 2.03 -15.79 1.06
CA HIS A 168 3.22 -15.79 1.92
C HIS A 168 4.34 -16.62 1.32
N ARG A 169 5.57 -16.32 1.70
CA ARG A 169 6.77 -17.05 1.31
C ARG A 169 7.91 -16.72 2.27
N ASN A 170 8.82 -17.69 2.51
CA ASN A 170 10.09 -17.46 3.20
C ASN A 170 10.94 -16.42 2.45
N PHE A 171 11.67 -15.61 3.20
CA PHE A 171 12.51 -14.54 2.61
C PHE A 171 13.79 -15.07 1.96
N PHE A 172 14.22 -16.24 2.35
CA PHE A 172 15.37 -16.95 1.80
C PHE A 172 14.94 -18.12 0.92
N GLN A 173 15.94 -18.82 0.37
CA GLN A 173 15.78 -20.06 -0.35
C GLN A 173 14.95 -21.06 0.46
N ILE A 174 13.93 -21.66 -0.16
CA ILE A 174 13.18 -22.78 0.41
C ILE A 174 13.95 -24.06 0.10
N LYS A 175 14.28 -24.82 1.15
CA LYS A 175 14.86 -26.15 1.00
C LYS A 175 13.75 -27.18 0.88
N GLY A 176 13.76 -27.97 -0.21
CA GLY A 176 12.75 -29.00 -0.46
C GLY A 176 11.71 -28.58 -1.51
N LYS A 177 10.49 -29.14 -1.38
CA LYS A 177 9.41 -28.89 -2.34
C LYS A 177 8.82 -27.48 -2.16
N VAL A 178 8.78 -26.72 -3.23
CA VAL A 178 8.14 -25.39 -3.30
C VAL A 178 6.76 -25.52 -3.90
N SER A 179 5.74 -24.95 -3.28
CA SER A 179 4.38 -24.94 -3.84
C SER A 179 4.28 -23.94 -5.01
N LYS A 180 3.30 -24.15 -5.92
CA LYS A 180 3.05 -23.29 -7.08
C LYS A 180 2.90 -21.82 -6.66
N GLU A 181 2.25 -21.55 -5.57
CA GLU A 181 1.99 -20.22 -5.03
C GLU A 181 3.24 -19.51 -4.49
N GLN A 182 4.29 -20.28 -4.12
CA GLN A 182 5.54 -19.77 -3.54
C GLN A 182 6.69 -19.68 -4.55
N VAL A 183 6.52 -20.21 -5.75
CA VAL A 183 7.53 -20.13 -6.82
C VAL A 183 7.78 -18.67 -7.19
N ILE A 184 9.04 -18.30 -7.37
CA ILE A 184 9.42 -16.97 -7.87
C ILE A 184 9.45 -17.00 -9.39
N TYR A 185 8.75 -16.04 -9.99
CA TYR A 185 8.71 -15.82 -11.44
C TYR A 185 9.57 -14.61 -11.84
N ASP A 186 10.24 -14.70 -12.97
CA ASP A 186 10.68 -13.57 -13.79
C ASP A 186 9.87 -13.64 -15.10
N ASN A 187 8.86 -12.82 -15.18
CA ASN A 187 7.79 -12.93 -16.17
C ASN A 187 7.11 -14.31 -16.09
N ARG A 188 7.31 -15.18 -17.07
CA ARG A 188 6.77 -16.55 -17.08
C ARG A 188 7.81 -17.61 -16.74
N SER A 189 9.06 -17.21 -16.56
CA SER A 189 10.14 -18.12 -16.21
C SER A 189 10.25 -18.30 -14.71
N ILE A 190 10.41 -19.54 -14.26
CA ILE A 190 10.62 -19.85 -12.84
C ILE A 190 12.09 -19.62 -12.50
N ILE A 191 12.33 -18.86 -11.41
CA ILE A 191 13.67 -18.70 -10.85
C ILE A 191 13.97 -19.90 -9.95
N PRO A 192 15.04 -20.66 -10.23
CA PRO A 192 15.46 -21.76 -9.38
C PRO A 192 15.77 -21.31 -7.97
N GLU A 193 15.39 -22.11 -6.95
CA GLU A 193 15.57 -21.77 -5.53
C GLU A 193 17.02 -21.47 -5.15
N ASN A 194 18.01 -22.13 -5.77
CA ASN A 194 19.43 -21.88 -5.51
C ASN A 194 19.93 -20.50 -5.99
N ARG A 195 19.09 -19.72 -6.69
CA ARG A 195 19.35 -18.34 -7.07
C ARG A 195 18.64 -17.34 -6.11
N ILE A 196 17.81 -17.83 -5.19
CA ILE A 196 17.13 -16.97 -4.22
C ILE A 196 18.11 -16.64 -3.09
N THR A 197 18.39 -15.37 -2.93
CA THR A 197 19.25 -14.85 -1.85
C THR A 197 18.43 -14.33 -0.69
N TYR A 198 17.88 -13.12 -0.82
CA TYR A 198 17.00 -12.51 0.17
C TYR A 198 15.96 -11.63 -0.54
N LEU A 199 14.68 -11.97 -0.38
CA LEU A 199 13.62 -11.43 -1.23
C LEU A 199 13.51 -9.90 -1.18
N THR A 200 13.61 -9.29 0.00
CA THR A 200 13.51 -7.83 0.13
C THR A 200 14.54 -7.10 -0.74
N ASP A 201 15.78 -7.64 -0.78
CA ASP A 201 16.83 -7.08 -1.64
C ASP A 201 16.55 -7.35 -3.12
N MET A 202 16.15 -8.58 -3.45
CA MET A 202 15.85 -8.98 -4.85
C MET A 202 14.74 -8.14 -5.47
N TRP A 203 13.70 -7.82 -4.68
CA TRP A 203 12.63 -6.93 -5.13
C TRP A 203 13.16 -5.53 -5.45
N THR A 204 13.99 -4.99 -4.57
CA THR A 204 14.61 -3.67 -4.77
C THR A 204 15.57 -3.67 -5.96
N ASP A 205 16.40 -4.72 -6.11
CA ASP A 205 17.33 -4.87 -7.24
C ASP A 205 16.58 -4.89 -8.57
N LYS A 206 15.46 -5.60 -8.67
CA LYS A 206 14.62 -5.61 -9.88
C LYS A 206 14.03 -4.23 -10.16
N ALA A 207 13.52 -3.52 -9.13
CA ALA A 207 13.00 -2.16 -9.28
C ALA A 207 14.09 -1.19 -9.78
N VAL A 208 15.29 -1.24 -9.16
CA VAL A 208 16.45 -0.44 -9.54
C VAL A 208 16.88 -0.74 -10.98
N SER A 209 16.96 -2.02 -11.36
CA SER A 209 17.30 -2.45 -12.73
C SER A 209 16.30 -1.92 -13.74
N PHE A 210 15.00 -2.03 -13.45
CA PHE A 210 13.94 -1.54 -14.33
C PHE A 210 13.98 -0.01 -14.50
N MET A 211 14.20 0.74 -13.43
CA MET A 211 14.34 2.20 -13.51
C MET A 211 15.53 2.65 -14.36
N LYS A 212 16.64 1.89 -14.37
CA LYS A 212 17.84 2.18 -15.16
C LYS A 212 17.72 1.85 -16.65
N GLN A 213 16.70 1.10 -17.05
CA GLN A 213 16.45 0.81 -18.48
C GLN A 213 16.09 2.11 -19.22
N LYS A 214 16.79 2.40 -20.31
CA LYS A 214 16.46 3.55 -21.16
C LYS A 214 15.09 3.38 -21.80
N SER A 215 14.23 4.37 -21.67
CA SER A 215 12.90 4.39 -22.27
C SER A 215 12.41 5.84 -22.41
N ASP A 216 11.69 6.13 -23.47
CA ASP A 216 10.99 7.40 -23.65
C ASP A 216 9.62 7.43 -22.93
N LYS A 217 9.16 6.25 -22.46
CA LYS A 217 7.91 6.12 -21.71
C LYS A 217 8.16 6.27 -20.21
N PRO A 218 7.28 6.96 -19.48
CA PRO A 218 7.29 6.91 -18.01
C PRO A 218 7.01 5.49 -17.53
N PHE A 219 7.40 5.19 -16.28
CA PHE A 219 7.17 3.89 -15.69
C PHE A 219 6.13 3.93 -14.57
N PHE A 220 5.42 2.81 -14.43
CA PHE A 220 4.63 2.45 -13.27
C PHE A 220 5.20 1.19 -12.62
N ILE A 221 5.54 1.27 -11.34
CA ILE A 221 6.03 0.13 -10.56
C ILE A 221 5.06 -0.12 -9.40
N TYR A 222 4.51 -1.33 -9.34
CA TYR A 222 3.82 -1.87 -8.17
C TYR A 222 4.82 -2.72 -7.39
N LEU A 223 5.45 -2.14 -6.37
CA LEU A 223 6.48 -2.76 -5.53
C LEU A 223 5.83 -3.24 -4.24
N ALA A 224 5.36 -4.47 -4.26
CA ALA A 224 4.66 -5.11 -3.16
C ALA A 224 5.61 -6.02 -2.38
N TYR A 225 6.31 -5.44 -1.40
CA TYR A 225 7.14 -6.22 -0.50
C TYR A 225 6.29 -7.23 0.28
N ASN A 226 6.83 -8.42 0.54
CA ASN A 226 6.29 -9.34 1.53
C ASN A 226 6.84 -9.07 2.95
N ALA A 227 7.76 -8.12 3.10
CA ALA A 227 8.18 -7.61 4.40
C ALA A 227 7.06 -6.69 4.96
N VAL A 228 6.59 -6.92 6.18
CA VAL A 228 7.19 -7.71 7.26
C VAL A 228 6.31 -8.90 7.66
N HIS A 229 5.66 -9.55 6.68
CA HIS A 229 4.79 -10.72 6.89
C HIS A 229 5.57 -11.93 7.40
N THR A 230 4.88 -12.85 8.07
CA THR A 230 5.45 -14.16 8.46
C THR A 230 5.85 -15.00 7.23
N PRO A 231 6.86 -15.91 7.38
CA PRO A 231 7.74 -16.07 8.54
C PRO A 231 8.69 -14.88 8.72
N VAL A 232 9.04 -14.56 9.97
CA VAL A 232 9.90 -13.40 10.26
C VAL A 232 11.39 -13.75 10.10
N ASP A 233 11.76 -14.12 8.89
CA ASP A 233 13.13 -14.54 8.53
C ASP A 233 13.99 -13.32 8.19
N ALA A 234 14.82 -12.88 9.11
CA ALA A 234 15.67 -11.73 8.93
C ALA A 234 17.13 -12.10 8.66
N LYS A 235 17.85 -11.25 7.96
CA LYS A 235 19.30 -11.35 7.85
C LYS A 235 19.96 -11.12 9.21
N LYS A 236 20.99 -11.93 9.51
CA LYS A 236 21.74 -11.84 10.78
C LYS A 236 22.28 -10.43 11.05
N GLU A 237 22.77 -9.75 10.04
CA GLU A 237 23.32 -8.38 10.15
C GLU A 237 22.30 -7.35 10.65
N TYR A 238 21.01 -7.51 10.33
CA TYR A 238 19.94 -6.68 10.88
C TYR A 238 19.50 -7.18 12.25
N TRP A 239 19.40 -8.50 12.43
CA TRP A 239 19.01 -9.11 13.71
C TRP A 239 19.96 -8.73 14.84
N ASP A 240 21.27 -8.66 14.56
CA ASP A 240 22.30 -8.28 15.54
C ASP A 240 22.15 -6.82 16.02
N LYS A 241 21.65 -5.90 15.17
CA LYS A 241 21.40 -4.50 15.52
C LYS A 241 20.35 -4.32 16.63
N PHE A 242 19.47 -5.28 16.82
CA PHE A 242 18.35 -5.22 17.77
C PHE A 242 18.58 -6.13 19.00
N SER A 243 19.83 -6.28 19.45
CA SER A 243 20.16 -7.12 20.61
C SER A 243 19.52 -6.66 21.92
N PHE A 244 19.08 -5.42 22.00
CA PHE A 244 18.33 -4.86 23.13
C PHE A 244 16.88 -5.33 23.20
N ILE A 245 16.30 -5.87 22.11
CA ILE A 245 14.98 -6.48 22.12
C ILE A 245 15.12 -7.93 22.57
N THR A 246 14.56 -8.25 23.72
CA THR A 246 14.69 -9.58 24.36
C THR A 246 13.78 -10.63 23.75
N ASP A 247 12.58 -10.24 23.29
CA ASP A 247 11.68 -11.13 22.57
C ASP A 247 12.23 -11.44 21.17
N SER A 248 12.50 -12.71 20.91
CA SER A 248 13.15 -13.15 19.67
C SER A 248 12.29 -12.93 18.41
N GLY A 249 10.97 -13.05 18.53
CA GLY A 249 10.05 -12.81 17.43
C GLY A 249 9.97 -11.33 17.10
N ARG A 250 9.80 -10.47 18.10
CA ARG A 250 9.80 -9.01 17.93
C ARG A 250 11.16 -8.51 17.40
N ARG A 251 12.27 -9.10 17.86
CA ARG A 251 13.61 -8.81 17.35
C ARG A 251 13.75 -9.17 15.88
N SER A 252 13.24 -10.32 15.46
CA SER A 252 13.25 -10.74 14.05
C SER A 252 12.37 -9.82 13.19
N TYR A 253 11.23 -9.41 13.69
CA TYR A 253 10.37 -8.43 13.06
C TYR A 253 11.08 -7.07 12.89
N ALA A 254 11.73 -6.57 13.93
CA ALA A 254 12.51 -5.32 13.88
C ALA A 254 13.62 -5.38 12.83
N ALA A 255 14.28 -6.53 12.71
CA ALA A 255 15.31 -6.77 11.70
C ALA A 255 14.75 -6.79 10.27
N LEU A 256 13.55 -7.38 10.06
CA LEU A 256 12.85 -7.31 8.78
C LEU A 256 12.46 -5.87 8.41
N MET A 257 11.94 -5.11 9.38
CA MET A 257 11.56 -3.71 9.19
C MET A 257 12.77 -2.85 8.83
N ALA A 258 13.91 -3.02 9.52
CA ALA A 258 15.14 -2.31 9.20
C ALA A 258 15.68 -2.66 7.79
N SER A 259 15.56 -3.92 7.36
CA SER A 259 15.90 -4.32 6.00
C SER A 259 14.99 -3.67 4.96
N LEU A 260 13.69 -3.59 5.23
CA LEU A 260 12.73 -2.88 4.37
C LEU A 260 13.07 -1.39 4.26
N ASP A 261 13.36 -0.75 5.40
CA ASP A 261 13.73 0.67 5.45
C ASP A 261 14.98 0.98 4.64
N ASP A 262 16.06 0.19 4.80
CA ASP A 262 17.29 0.35 4.02
C ASP A 262 17.05 0.17 2.51
N ASN A 263 16.19 -0.77 2.12
CA ASN A 263 15.83 -1.01 0.73
C ASN A 263 15.01 0.15 0.12
N ILE A 264 14.12 0.76 0.89
CA ILE A 264 13.43 1.99 0.47
C ILE A 264 14.43 3.14 0.33
N GLY A 265 15.43 3.23 1.22
CA GLY A 265 16.55 4.16 1.09
C GLY A 265 17.34 3.97 -0.21
N ARG A 266 17.62 2.72 -0.61
CA ARG A 266 18.27 2.38 -1.90
C ARG A 266 17.44 2.84 -3.11
N LEU A 267 16.12 2.58 -3.06
CA LEU A 267 15.19 3.00 -4.10
C LEU A 267 15.22 4.53 -4.30
N ARG A 268 15.14 5.29 -3.20
CA ARG A 268 15.19 6.75 -3.22
C ARG A 268 16.51 7.29 -3.78
N ARG A 269 17.66 6.71 -3.37
CA ARG A 269 18.97 7.07 -3.93
C ARG A 269 19.00 6.86 -5.44
N THR A 270 18.48 5.72 -5.92
CA THR A 270 18.42 5.42 -7.36
C THR A 270 17.58 6.43 -8.13
N LEU A 271 16.44 6.86 -7.60
CA LEU A 271 15.62 7.90 -8.22
C LEU A 271 16.40 9.21 -8.36
N LYS A 272 17.11 9.62 -7.31
CA LYS A 272 17.93 10.84 -7.30
C LYS A 272 19.11 10.75 -8.28
N GLU A 273 19.86 9.66 -8.27
CA GLU A 273 21.03 9.43 -9.14
C GLU A 273 20.65 9.41 -10.63
N ASN A 274 19.43 8.98 -10.97
CA ASN A 274 18.96 8.92 -12.35
C ASN A 274 18.08 10.14 -12.74
N ASN A 275 18.01 11.18 -11.90
CA ASN A 275 17.22 12.40 -12.11
C ASN A 275 15.71 12.13 -12.30
N TYR A 276 15.17 11.09 -11.64
CA TYR A 276 13.74 10.81 -11.61
C TYR A 276 13.03 11.41 -10.40
N ASP A 277 13.78 11.82 -9.35
CA ASP A 277 13.23 12.28 -8.07
C ASP A 277 12.26 13.47 -8.22
N ASP A 278 12.56 14.39 -9.15
CA ASP A 278 11.74 15.60 -9.38
C ASP A 278 10.39 15.28 -10.07
N ASN A 279 10.30 14.17 -10.79
CA ASN A 279 9.11 13.80 -11.56
C ASN A 279 8.68 12.36 -11.33
N THR A 280 8.62 11.96 -10.07
CA THR A 280 8.07 10.66 -9.65
C THR A 280 7.05 10.87 -8.55
N LEU A 281 5.84 10.37 -8.76
CA LEU A 281 4.81 10.23 -7.74
C LEU A 281 5.03 8.91 -7.00
N ILE A 282 5.33 8.99 -5.70
CA ILE A 282 5.49 7.82 -4.83
C ILE A 282 4.30 7.73 -3.89
N LEU A 283 3.69 6.55 -3.84
CA LEU A 283 2.58 6.19 -2.96
C LEU A 283 3.10 5.09 -2.02
N PHE A 284 3.30 5.43 -0.75
CA PHE A 284 3.71 4.49 0.29
C PHE A 284 2.52 4.12 1.15
N LEU A 285 2.27 2.83 1.38
CA LEU A 285 1.26 2.38 2.32
C LEU A 285 1.48 0.92 2.75
N ASN A 286 0.74 0.53 3.79
CA ASN A 286 0.57 -0.87 4.22
C ASN A 286 -0.69 -1.48 3.62
N ASP A 287 -0.71 -2.80 3.40
CA ASP A 287 -1.87 -3.47 2.80
C ASP A 287 -3.01 -3.73 3.77
N ASN A 288 -2.74 -3.86 5.06
CA ASN A 288 -3.70 -3.93 6.17
C ASN A 288 -3.00 -3.58 7.50
N GLY A 289 -3.74 -3.52 8.58
CA GLY A 289 -3.14 -3.34 9.90
C GLY A 289 -2.24 -4.51 10.29
N GLY A 290 -1.32 -4.27 11.22
CA GLY A 290 -0.35 -5.25 11.68
C GLY A 290 -1.00 -6.50 12.26
N ALA A 291 -0.32 -7.64 12.11
CA ALA A 291 -0.75 -8.93 12.61
C ALA A 291 0.00 -9.29 13.90
N THR A 292 -0.68 -9.90 14.87
CA THR A 292 0.00 -10.40 16.09
C THR A 292 0.99 -11.52 15.78
N THR A 293 0.69 -12.31 14.74
CA THR A 293 1.52 -13.46 14.35
C THR A 293 2.89 -13.09 13.82
N ASN A 294 3.12 -11.85 13.40
CA ASN A 294 4.43 -11.34 12.99
C ASN A 294 5.07 -10.39 14.00
N PHE A 295 4.49 -10.25 15.20
CA PHE A 295 4.99 -9.39 16.28
C PHE A 295 4.91 -7.88 15.98
N SER A 296 4.01 -7.44 15.10
CA SER A 296 3.79 -6.02 14.81
C SER A 296 3.10 -5.28 15.96
N ASP A 297 3.29 -3.95 16.03
CA ASP A 297 2.63 -3.07 17.00
C ASP A 297 1.72 -2.05 16.29
N ASN A 298 0.41 -2.12 16.57
CA ASN A 298 -0.55 -1.14 16.06
C ASN A 298 -0.65 0.12 16.94
N GLY A 299 0.13 0.20 18.01
CA GLY A 299 0.20 1.35 18.91
C GLY A 299 -1.10 1.62 19.66
N PRO A 300 -1.64 2.87 19.64
CA PRO A 300 -2.85 3.18 20.37
C PRO A 300 -4.11 2.56 19.75
N LEU A 301 -4.01 2.08 18.48
CA LEU A 301 -5.16 1.56 17.74
C LEU A 301 -5.52 0.17 18.24
N ARG A 302 -6.81 -0.03 18.53
CA ARG A 302 -7.33 -1.32 18.93
C ARG A 302 -7.40 -2.30 17.77
N GLY A 303 -7.18 -3.58 18.03
CA GLY A 303 -7.33 -4.65 17.09
C GLY A 303 -6.14 -4.81 16.15
N MET A 304 -6.29 -5.67 15.15
CA MET A 304 -5.23 -6.13 14.28
C MET A 304 -5.78 -6.59 12.94
N LYS A 305 -4.91 -7.04 12.04
CA LYS A 305 -5.25 -7.72 10.79
C LYS A 305 -6.46 -8.65 10.94
N GLY A 306 -7.44 -8.50 10.04
CA GLY A 306 -8.68 -9.28 10.04
C GLY A 306 -9.82 -8.65 10.84
N SER A 307 -9.56 -7.71 11.75
CA SER A 307 -10.58 -7.00 12.54
C SER A 307 -11.11 -5.74 11.82
N LYS A 308 -12.21 -5.18 12.32
CA LYS A 308 -12.75 -3.89 11.88
C LYS A 308 -12.44 -2.74 12.84
N TRP A 309 -11.64 -3.02 13.87
CA TRP A 309 -11.05 -2.00 14.73
C TRP A 309 -10.05 -1.16 13.93
N GLU A 310 -9.72 0.03 14.42
CA GLU A 310 -8.74 0.91 13.76
C GLU A 310 -7.42 0.19 13.46
N GLY A 311 -6.89 -0.62 14.38
CA GLY A 311 -5.67 -1.40 14.20
C GLY A 311 -5.71 -2.46 13.09
N GLY A 312 -6.91 -2.78 12.56
CA GLY A 312 -7.05 -3.69 11.42
C GLY A 312 -7.17 -3.02 10.06
N ILE A 313 -7.61 -1.75 10.04
CA ILE A 313 -7.98 -1.06 8.78
C ILE A 313 -7.30 0.30 8.58
N LYS A 314 -6.83 0.96 9.64
CA LYS A 314 -6.08 2.21 9.57
C LYS A 314 -4.59 1.89 9.40
N VAL A 315 -3.95 2.51 8.41
CA VAL A 315 -2.58 2.19 8.01
C VAL A 315 -1.71 3.43 7.87
N ALA A 316 -0.39 3.23 7.99
CA ALA A 316 0.57 4.23 7.59
C ALA A 316 0.46 4.48 6.07
N MET A 317 0.37 5.74 5.64
CA MET A 317 0.29 6.12 4.23
C MET A 317 0.93 7.49 3.99
N GLY A 318 1.76 7.56 2.96
CA GLY A 318 2.38 8.80 2.49
C GLY A 318 2.25 8.97 0.99
N MET A 319 2.14 10.22 0.53
CA MET A 319 2.13 10.57 -0.89
C MET A 319 3.18 11.64 -1.16
N ILE A 320 4.13 11.32 -2.01
CA ILE A 320 5.29 12.13 -2.29
C ILE A 320 5.34 12.46 -3.79
N TRP A 321 5.39 13.72 -4.12
CA TRP A 321 5.61 14.19 -5.48
C TRP A 321 6.28 15.56 -5.42
N LYS A 322 7.59 15.54 -5.48
CA LYS A 322 8.42 16.73 -5.34
C LYS A 322 7.97 17.83 -6.30
N ASN A 323 7.97 19.07 -5.84
CA ASN A 323 7.51 20.28 -6.55
C ASN A 323 6.00 20.30 -6.91
N ASN A 324 5.23 19.23 -6.64
CA ASN A 324 3.81 19.15 -6.97
C ASN A 324 2.91 19.00 -5.74
N LEU A 325 3.44 18.46 -4.64
CA LEU A 325 2.75 18.33 -3.36
C LEU A 325 3.51 19.08 -2.26
N PRO A 326 2.82 19.50 -1.19
CA PRO A 326 3.48 20.08 -0.01
C PRO A 326 4.48 19.09 0.61
N VAL A 327 5.54 19.60 1.22
CA VAL A 327 6.55 18.85 1.98
C VAL A 327 6.24 18.97 3.46
N SER A 328 6.54 17.94 4.26
CA SER A 328 6.29 17.87 5.71
C SER A 328 4.83 18.22 6.08
N ALA A 329 3.90 17.91 5.17
CA ALA A 329 2.49 18.22 5.37
C ALA A 329 1.75 17.05 6.01
N THR A 330 0.75 17.36 6.82
CA THR A 330 -0.13 16.37 7.42
C THR A 330 -1.56 16.58 6.92
N TYR A 331 -2.21 15.51 6.47
CA TYR A 331 -3.59 15.51 6.03
C TYR A 331 -4.42 14.63 6.96
N ASN A 332 -5.40 15.23 7.67
CA ASN A 332 -6.09 14.60 8.79
C ASN A 332 -7.50 14.09 8.46
N TYR A 333 -8.07 14.43 7.30
CA TYR A 333 -9.38 13.88 6.92
C TYR A 333 -9.26 12.41 6.49
N PRO A 334 -10.32 11.59 6.71
CA PRO A 334 -10.35 10.21 6.27
C PRO A 334 -10.15 10.07 4.75
N VAL A 335 -9.21 9.22 4.36
CA VAL A 335 -8.93 8.84 2.98
C VAL A 335 -8.87 7.32 2.85
N SER A 336 -9.02 6.80 1.64
CA SER A 336 -8.99 5.37 1.35
C SER A 336 -7.86 5.00 0.40
N SER A 337 -7.33 3.78 0.51
CA SER A 337 -6.43 3.22 -0.51
C SER A 337 -7.05 3.18 -1.90
N LEU A 338 -8.39 3.19 -1.98
CA LEU A 338 -9.13 3.28 -3.25
C LEU A 338 -8.88 4.60 -3.99
N ASP A 339 -8.54 5.67 -3.26
CA ASP A 339 -8.31 7.02 -3.80
C ASP A 339 -7.05 7.13 -4.64
N LEU A 340 -6.12 6.19 -4.45
CA LEU A 340 -4.80 6.27 -5.06
C LEU A 340 -4.87 6.17 -6.59
N LEU A 341 -5.77 5.33 -7.14
CA LEU A 341 -5.98 5.24 -8.59
C LEU A 341 -6.56 6.54 -9.17
N SER A 342 -7.65 7.04 -8.60
CA SER A 342 -8.29 8.29 -9.06
C SER A 342 -7.34 9.49 -8.95
N THR A 343 -6.53 9.54 -7.87
CA THR A 343 -5.54 10.57 -7.64
C THR A 343 -4.40 10.49 -8.67
N THR A 344 -3.93 9.27 -8.96
CA THR A 344 -2.87 9.07 -9.95
C THR A 344 -3.33 9.44 -11.35
N LEU A 345 -4.53 9.02 -11.76
CA LEU A 345 -5.11 9.41 -13.05
C LEU A 345 -5.17 10.92 -13.20
N ALA A 346 -5.59 11.63 -12.15
CA ALA A 346 -5.58 13.10 -12.14
C ALA A 346 -4.15 13.68 -12.18
N ALA A 347 -3.20 13.09 -11.46
CA ALA A 347 -1.80 13.54 -11.44
C ALA A 347 -1.12 13.44 -12.80
N ILE A 348 -1.44 12.41 -13.58
CA ILE A 348 -0.88 12.19 -14.91
C ILE A 348 -1.68 12.86 -16.04
N ASN A 349 -2.74 13.61 -15.70
CA ASN A 349 -3.74 14.09 -16.67
C ASN A 349 -4.23 12.96 -17.58
N GLY A 350 -4.39 11.76 -17.00
CA GLY A 350 -4.77 10.55 -17.70
C GLY A 350 -6.26 10.41 -17.90
N LYS A 351 -6.63 9.54 -18.83
CA LYS A 351 -8.04 9.14 -19.03
C LYS A 351 -8.24 7.79 -18.36
N GLN A 352 -9.40 7.62 -17.73
CA GLN A 352 -9.83 6.30 -17.28
C GLN A 352 -10.08 5.41 -18.48
N VAL A 353 -9.44 4.24 -18.53
CA VAL A 353 -9.59 3.24 -19.59
C VAL A 353 -10.72 2.27 -19.25
N GLY A 354 -10.81 1.90 -17.97
CA GLY A 354 -11.85 1.03 -17.46
C GLY A 354 -13.24 1.64 -17.52
N LYS A 355 -14.24 0.77 -17.69
CA LYS A 355 -15.66 1.18 -17.76
C LYS A 355 -16.32 1.24 -16.38
N ASN A 356 -15.74 0.60 -15.38
CA ASN A 356 -16.31 0.52 -14.04
C ASN A 356 -16.11 1.85 -13.29
N GLN A 357 -17.17 2.30 -12.62
CA GLN A 357 -17.10 3.48 -11.78
C GLN A 357 -16.12 3.24 -10.60
N LEU A 358 -15.18 4.16 -10.40
CA LEU A 358 -14.27 4.14 -9.26
C LEU A 358 -15.00 4.61 -7.99
N ASP A 359 -14.73 3.95 -6.86
CA ASP A 359 -15.19 4.41 -5.54
C ASP A 359 -14.23 5.45 -4.95
N GLY A 360 -12.96 5.37 -5.33
CA GLY A 360 -11.92 6.30 -4.89
C GLY A 360 -12.09 7.72 -5.44
N LYS A 361 -11.59 8.70 -4.69
CA LYS A 361 -11.64 10.13 -5.00
C LYS A 361 -10.27 10.65 -5.41
N ASN A 362 -10.23 11.68 -6.25
CA ASN A 362 -9.00 12.41 -6.52
C ASN A 362 -8.65 13.29 -5.31
N LEU A 363 -7.57 12.98 -4.61
CA LEU A 363 -7.14 13.69 -3.41
C LEU A 363 -6.39 15.00 -3.68
N LEU A 364 -5.90 15.25 -4.90
CA LEU A 364 -5.07 16.42 -5.19
C LEU A 364 -5.71 17.77 -4.82
N PRO A 365 -7.00 18.05 -5.12
CA PRO A 365 -7.60 19.33 -4.75
C PRO A 365 -7.74 19.51 -3.23
N TYR A 366 -7.92 18.41 -2.49
CA TYR A 366 -8.02 18.41 -1.03
C TYR A 366 -6.64 18.66 -0.39
N ILE A 367 -5.63 17.90 -0.80
CA ILE A 367 -4.25 18.04 -0.29
C ILE A 367 -3.68 19.42 -0.58
N LYS A 368 -4.00 20.01 -1.76
CA LYS A 368 -3.59 21.35 -2.15
C LYS A 368 -4.43 22.47 -1.53
N GLY A 369 -5.35 22.14 -0.62
CA GLY A 369 -6.20 23.09 0.11
C GLY A 369 -7.23 23.83 -0.76
N LYS A 370 -7.47 23.39 -2.01
CA LYS A 370 -8.51 23.96 -2.88
C LYS A 370 -9.90 23.55 -2.41
N ILE A 371 -10.06 22.37 -1.84
CA ILE A 371 -11.29 21.86 -1.21
C ILE A 371 -10.97 21.62 0.27
N LYS A 372 -11.78 22.22 1.15
CA LYS A 372 -11.56 22.18 2.62
C LYS A 372 -12.46 21.17 3.35
N THR A 373 -13.31 20.45 2.64
CA THR A 373 -14.13 19.36 3.18
C THR A 373 -13.41 18.03 3.12
N ALA A 374 -13.93 17.01 3.79
CA ALA A 374 -13.44 15.64 3.64
C ALA A 374 -13.70 15.10 2.22
N PRO A 375 -12.79 14.29 1.63
CA PRO A 375 -13.03 13.67 0.33
C PRO A 375 -14.13 12.61 0.37
N HIS A 376 -14.32 11.97 1.52
CA HIS A 376 -15.38 10.99 1.76
C HIS A 376 -16.29 11.44 2.91
N GLU A 377 -17.58 11.43 2.67
CA GLU A 377 -18.57 11.54 3.73
C GLU A 377 -18.60 10.28 4.60
N THR A 378 -18.50 9.12 3.94
CA THR A 378 -18.63 7.81 4.58
C THR A 378 -17.65 6.80 3.97
N LEU A 379 -17.03 5.98 4.82
CA LEU A 379 -16.21 4.83 4.43
C LEU A 379 -16.83 3.54 4.98
N PHE A 380 -16.67 2.43 4.24
CA PHE A 380 -17.32 1.16 4.52
C PHE A 380 -16.34 -0.01 4.48
N TRP A 381 -16.59 -1.02 5.30
CA TRP A 381 -15.87 -2.29 5.33
C TRP A 381 -16.84 -3.45 5.56
N ARG A 382 -16.65 -4.53 4.83
CA ARG A 382 -17.36 -5.79 5.09
C ARG A 382 -16.44 -6.97 4.80
N ARG A 383 -16.50 -7.97 5.66
CA ARG A 383 -15.94 -9.29 5.45
C ARG A 383 -16.82 -10.30 6.19
N GLY A 384 -17.54 -11.15 5.42
CA GLY A 384 -18.50 -12.08 6.00
C GLY A 384 -19.51 -11.36 6.90
N VAL A 385 -19.59 -11.82 8.15
CA VAL A 385 -20.54 -11.31 9.16
C VAL A 385 -20.10 -10.01 9.83
N SER A 386 -18.87 -9.59 9.60
CA SER A 386 -18.30 -8.38 10.22
C SER A 386 -18.30 -7.22 9.22
N ALA A 387 -18.91 -6.11 9.61
CA ALA A 387 -18.96 -4.88 8.82
C ALA A 387 -18.70 -3.65 9.71
N ALA A 388 -18.20 -2.58 9.10
CA ALA A 388 -18.07 -1.29 9.74
C ALA A 388 -18.43 -0.16 8.78
N VAL A 389 -18.84 0.96 9.34
CA VAL A 389 -19.07 2.21 8.64
C VAL A 389 -18.51 3.36 9.47
N ARG A 390 -17.79 4.28 8.79
CA ARG A 390 -17.32 5.52 9.39
C ARG A 390 -17.93 6.70 8.66
N GLU A 391 -18.56 7.61 9.40
CA GLU A 391 -19.06 8.90 8.92
C GLU A 391 -18.47 10.01 9.79
N GLY A 392 -17.63 10.84 9.21
CA GLY A 392 -16.89 11.85 9.99
C GLY A 392 -16.09 11.19 11.13
N ASP A 393 -16.39 11.62 12.38
CA ASP A 393 -15.73 11.07 13.57
C ASP A 393 -16.43 9.82 14.14
N TRP A 394 -17.63 9.49 13.67
CA TRP A 394 -18.38 8.36 14.16
C TRP A 394 -18.06 7.09 13.39
N LYS A 395 -17.76 6.03 14.12
CA LYS A 395 -17.55 4.69 13.57
C LYS A 395 -18.46 3.67 14.26
N LEU A 396 -19.20 2.93 13.44
CA LEU A 396 -20.04 1.82 13.88
C LEU A 396 -19.44 0.51 13.38
N ILE A 397 -19.41 -0.50 14.27
CA ILE A 397 -19.01 -1.86 13.94
C ILE A 397 -20.18 -2.79 14.23
N ARG A 398 -20.50 -3.67 13.28
CA ARG A 398 -21.50 -4.72 13.36
C ARG A 398 -20.82 -6.08 13.16
N VAL A 399 -21.06 -7.02 14.07
CA VAL A 399 -20.59 -8.41 13.96
C VAL A 399 -21.78 -9.33 14.20
N ALA A 400 -22.40 -9.86 13.15
CA ALA A 400 -23.56 -10.77 13.21
C ALA A 400 -24.58 -10.36 14.29
N GLU A 401 -24.87 -11.27 15.22
CA GLU A 401 -25.86 -11.12 16.29
C GLU A 401 -25.31 -10.42 17.55
N ASN A 402 -24.03 -9.97 17.50
CA ASN A 402 -23.44 -9.28 18.65
C ASN A 402 -23.99 -7.88 18.81
N PRO A 403 -23.91 -7.29 20.03
CA PRO A 403 -24.24 -5.91 20.25
C PRO A 403 -23.48 -4.97 19.30
N ILE A 404 -24.19 -3.96 18.80
CA ILE A 404 -23.57 -2.91 17.97
C ILE A 404 -22.55 -2.14 18.81
N LEU A 405 -21.42 -1.84 18.18
CA LEU A 405 -20.38 -1.00 18.75
C LEU A 405 -20.38 0.36 18.01
N LEU A 406 -20.31 1.44 18.79
CA LEU A 406 -20.25 2.81 18.26
C LEU A 406 -19.17 3.60 18.99
N PHE A 407 -18.31 4.26 18.23
CA PHE A 407 -17.19 5.05 18.77
C PHE A 407 -17.16 6.45 18.16
N ASN A 408 -16.63 7.41 18.92
CA ASN A 408 -16.27 8.73 18.41
C ASN A 408 -14.74 8.82 18.35
N LEU A 409 -14.18 8.64 17.17
CA LEU A 409 -12.73 8.51 16.95
C LEU A 409 -11.93 9.80 17.22
N SER A 410 -12.58 10.97 17.23
CA SER A 410 -11.90 12.22 17.60
C SER A 410 -11.67 12.36 19.11
N LYS A 411 -12.38 11.56 19.91
CA LYS A 411 -12.29 11.54 21.38
C LYS A 411 -11.74 10.23 21.93
N ASP A 412 -11.82 9.16 21.15
CA ASP A 412 -11.48 7.79 21.55
C ASP A 412 -10.94 7.04 20.34
N GLU A 413 -9.67 7.34 19.95
CA GLU A 413 -8.98 6.68 18.84
C GLU A 413 -8.75 5.19 19.12
N SER A 414 -8.66 4.81 20.39
CA SER A 414 -8.43 3.43 20.84
C SER A 414 -9.72 2.59 20.91
N GLU A 415 -10.88 3.18 20.57
CA GLU A 415 -12.18 2.48 20.56
C GLU A 415 -12.48 1.74 21.89
N ALA A 416 -12.15 2.40 23.01
CA ALA A 416 -12.27 1.81 24.34
C ALA A 416 -13.71 1.84 24.88
N ARG A 417 -14.48 2.91 24.56
CA ARG A 417 -15.82 3.12 25.10
C ARG A 417 -16.92 2.98 24.05
N ASN A 418 -17.76 1.95 24.18
CA ASN A 418 -18.92 1.79 23.32
C ASN A 418 -20.04 2.79 23.67
N LEU A 419 -20.35 3.70 22.75
CA LEU A 419 -21.34 4.75 22.87
C LEU A 419 -22.72 4.41 22.25
N ALA A 420 -22.95 3.17 21.82
CA ALA A 420 -24.16 2.78 21.08
C ALA A 420 -25.46 3.01 21.86
N LYS A 421 -25.46 2.71 23.15
CA LYS A 421 -26.64 2.91 24.01
C LYS A 421 -26.97 4.37 24.24
N GLU A 422 -25.97 5.23 24.27
CA GLU A 422 -26.10 6.68 24.52
C GLU A 422 -26.50 7.45 23.23
N ASN A 423 -26.29 6.86 22.04
CA ASN A 423 -26.52 7.54 20.77
C ASN A 423 -27.32 6.68 19.76
N PRO A 424 -28.58 6.29 20.11
CA PRO A 424 -29.38 5.38 19.28
C PRO A 424 -29.70 5.94 17.88
N GLU A 425 -29.85 7.26 17.74
CA GLU A 425 -30.14 7.89 16.43
C GLU A 425 -28.92 7.83 15.49
N ILE A 426 -27.70 7.96 16.05
CA ILE A 426 -26.46 7.79 15.24
C ILE A 426 -26.34 6.33 14.81
N VAL A 427 -26.60 5.38 15.71
CA VAL A 427 -26.60 3.94 15.38
C VAL A 427 -27.58 3.66 14.24
N LYS A 428 -28.82 4.13 14.33
CA LYS A 428 -29.84 3.94 13.30
C LYS A 428 -29.40 4.50 11.95
N ARG A 429 -28.89 5.74 11.92
CA ARG A 429 -28.42 6.41 10.72
C ARG A 429 -27.28 5.62 10.05
N LEU A 430 -26.26 5.24 10.80
CA LEU A 430 -25.10 4.52 10.28
C LEU A 430 -25.46 3.11 9.81
N LEU A 431 -26.35 2.40 10.50
CA LEU A 431 -26.86 1.10 10.05
C LEU A 431 -27.64 1.23 8.75
N LEU A 432 -28.42 2.29 8.55
CA LEU A 432 -29.11 2.54 7.28
C LEU A 432 -28.11 2.77 6.13
N LYS A 433 -27.10 3.63 6.35
CA LYS A 433 -26.04 3.87 5.35
C LYS A 433 -25.29 2.57 4.99
N LEU A 434 -24.95 1.77 6.01
CA LEU A 434 -24.28 0.47 5.79
C LEU A 434 -25.16 -0.48 4.96
N LYS A 435 -26.43 -0.61 5.32
CA LYS A 435 -27.42 -1.44 4.61
C LYS A 435 -27.60 -0.99 3.15
N ASP A 436 -27.64 0.32 2.92
CA ASP A 436 -27.81 0.86 1.56
C ASP A 436 -26.57 0.58 0.70
N TRP A 437 -25.37 0.76 1.24
CA TRP A 437 -24.14 0.38 0.56
C TRP A 437 -24.08 -1.12 0.24
N GLU A 438 -24.51 -1.97 1.19
CA GLU A 438 -24.53 -3.43 1.02
C GLU A 438 -25.43 -3.92 -0.11
N LYS A 439 -26.49 -3.17 -0.48
CA LYS A 439 -27.39 -3.51 -1.62
C LYS A 439 -26.64 -3.56 -2.96
N GLY A 440 -25.59 -2.78 -3.12
CA GLY A 440 -24.78 -2.71 -4.35
C GLY A 440 -23.60 -3.68 -4.39
N LEU A 441 -23.54 -4.67 -3.48
CA LEU A 441 -22.42 -5.58 -3.36
C LEU A 441 -22.77 -6.98 -3.89
N SER A 442 -21.77 -7.65 -4.45
CA SER A 442 -21.86 -9.06 -4.79
C SER A 442 -21.78 -9.96 -3.56
N LYS A 443 -22.29 -11.18 -3.68
CA LYS A 443 -21.98 -12.22 -2.70
C LYS A 443 -20.51 -12.62 -2.82
N PRO A 444 -19.83 -12.98 -1.70
CA PRO A 444 -18.47 -13.48 -1.76
C PRO A 444 -18.37 -14.69 -2.70
N HIS A 445 -17.34 -14.69 -3.57
CA HIS A 445 -17.14 -15.78 -4.54
C HIS A 445 -16.49 -17.02 -3.90
N TRP A 446 -15.92 -16.88 -2.70
CA TRP A 446 -15.37 -17.98 -1.88
C TRP A 446 -15.44 -17.65 -0.40
N SER A 447 -15.41 -18.68 0.43
CA SER A 447 -15.41 -18.57 1.88
C SER A 447 -14.01 -18.25 2.44
N SER A 448 -13.93 -18.02 3.74
CA SER A 448 -12.66 -18.00 4.46
C SER A 448 -12.24 -19.40 4.88
N SER A 449 -10.93 -19.71 4.85
CA SER A 449 -10.38 -21.00 5.31
C SER A 449 -10.46 -21.23 6.82
N TYR A 450 -10.75 -20.19 7.59
CA TYR A 450 -10.73 -20.24 9.05
C TYR A 450 -12.05 -20.72 9.67
N GLY A 451 -12.64 -21.79 9.16
CA GLY A 451 -13.84 -22.40 9.73
C GLY A 451 -15.08 -21.50 9.66
N PRO A 452 -16.11 -21.76 10.49
CA PRO A 452 -17.23 -20.85 10.52
C PRO A 452 -16.69 -19.45 10.82
N GLU A 453 -16.71 -18.60 9.80
CA GLU A 453 -16.22 -17.21 9.79
C GLU A 453 -16.59 -16.42 11.06
N ASN A 454 -17.65 -16.89 11.71
CA ASN A 454 -18.24 -16.32 12.90
C ASN A 454 -17.36 -16.46 14.13
N MET A 455 -16.66 -17.60 14.35
CA MET A 455 -15.94 -17.81 15.62
C MET A 455 -14.62 -17.04 15.67
N ILE A 456 -13.81 -17.06 14.63
CA ILE A 456 -12.51 -16.36 14.63
C ILE A 456 -12.71 -14.86 14.48
N LEU A 457 -13.61 -14.40 13.60
CA LEU A 457 -13.94 -12.99 13.48
C LEU A 457 -14.58 -12.46 14.78
N LYS A 458 -15.47 -13.26 15.41
CA LYS A 458 -16.06 -12.94 16.70
C LYS A 458 -14.98 -12.87 17.77
N HIS A 459 -14.12 -13.88 17.87
CA HIS A 459 -13.01 -13.87 18.81
C HIS A 459 -12.07 -12.67 18.58
N ARG A 460 -11.66 -12.39 17.34
CA ARG A 460 -10.84 -11.21 17.00
C ARG A 460 -11.52 -9.88 17.27
N MET A 461 -12.84 -9.84 17.27
CA MET A 461 -13.59 -8.62 17.59
C MET A 461 -13.92 -8.48 19.07
N GLU A 462 -14.11 -9.59 19.81
CA GLU A 462 -14.54 -9.58 21.20
C GLU A 462 -13.38 -9.62 22.20
N THR A 463 -12.32 -10.33 21.89
CA THR A 463 -11.28 -10.70 22.87
C THR A 463 -9.97 -9.94 22.71
N LEU A 464 -9.76 -9.24 21.61
CA LEU A 464 -8.48 -8.59 21.38
C LEU A 464 -8.48 -7.15 21.88
N GLY A 465 -8.37 -7.01 23.19
CA GLY A 465 -7.71 -5.84 23.76
C GLY A 465 -6.20 -5.95 23.55
N ARG A 466 -5.51 -4.82 23.57
CA ARG A 466 -4.08 -4.65 23.31
C ARG A 466 -3.17 -5.63 24.09
N ASP A 467 -3.59 -6.04 25.28
CA ASP A 467 -2.83 -6.94 26.17
C ASP A 467 -2.93 -8.42 25.77
N MET A 468 -4.01 -8.81 25.09
CA MET A 468 -4.20 -10.18 24.61
C MET A 468 -3.47 -10.45 23.28
N GLU A 469 -3.23 -9.42 22.47
CA GLU A 469 -2.47 -9.51 21.22
C GLU A 469 -1.01 -9.97 21.46
N ARG A 470 -0.47 -9.66 22.64
CA ARG A 470 0.89 -10.07 23.06
C ARG A 470 0.95 -11.44 23.70
N MET A 471 -0.18 -12.02 24.10
CA MET A 471 -0.23 -13.30 24.82
C MET A 471 -0.39 -14.53 23.90
N TYR A 472 -0.70 -14.34 22.63
CA TYR A 472 -0.78 -15.42 21.64
C TYR A 472 0.27 -15.18 20.55
N PRO A 473 1.47 -15.80 20.69
CA PRO A 473 2.51 -15.72 19.68
C PRO A 473 2.15 -16.45 18.39
#